data_d5a13223a9d279c8fe436ecf72659341
#
_entry.id   d5a13223a9d279c8fe436ecf72659341
#
_cell.length_a   1.000
_cell.length_b   1.000
_cell.length_c   1.000
_cell.angle_alpha   90.00
_cell.angle_beta   90.00
_cell.angle_gamma   90.00
#
_symmetry.space_group_name_H-M   'P 1'
#
loop_
_entity.id
_entity.type
_entity.pdbx_description
1 polymer ?
#
loop_
_entity_poly.entity_id
_entity_poly.type
_entity_poly.pdbx_seq_one_letter_code
_entity_poly.pdbx_strand_id
1 'polypeptide(L)'
;TIDIHTHSLSQKWLKLVKEKGKPDLDVGLNPNGSEFLIEHGTPSMSLTHAMFDYQQRIVDMDAERIDLSIVSLTSPSAFWGTENVSVECAEIINDDMAAAQTSYPDRIRFLATLPWEFPGRAVKELERAVNLGAVGVMTLANIRGKFLNDQLFNPIWIEIEKRGLPVLIHPTVPLGSEKMDLGPHRLLGPVGFMFDTTLAISRMIMDGFIDRFPKIKII
;
A
#
# COMPACT_ATOMS: atom_id res chain seq x y z
N THR A 1 -21.13 -5.93 -6.98
CA THR A 1 -20.22 -6.00 -5.81
C THR A 1 -18.95 -5.21 -6.13
N ILE A 2 -18.46 -4.40 -5.17
CA ILE A 2 -17.20 -3.67 -5.27
C ILE A 2 -16.22 -4.25 -4.25
N ASP A 3 -15.07 -4.71 -4.72
CA ASP A 3 -13.94 -5.10 -3.87
C ASP A 3 -13.01 -3.89 -3.70
N ILE A 4 -12.92 -3.38 -2.47
CA ILE A 4 -12.14 -2.19 -2.15
C ILE A 4 -10.76 -2.51 -1.53
N HIS A 5 -10.47 -3.77 -1.26
CA HIS A 5 -9.23 -4.20 -0.62
C HIS A 5 -8.63 -5.41 -1.33
N THR A 6 -7.95 -5.15 -2.41
CA THR A 6 -7.21 -6.18 -3.17
C THR A 6 -5.88 -5.62 -3.66
N HIS A 7 -4.87 -6.50 -3.75
CA HIS A 7 -3.52 -6.06 -4.06
C HIS A 7 -3.10 -6.45 -5.46
N SER A 8 -2.32 -5.57 -6.09
CA SER A 8 -1.67 -5.84 -7.36
C SER A 8 -0.19 -5.48 -7.27
N LEU A 9 0.62 -6.32 -7.88
CA LEU A 9 2.07 -6.16 -8.01
C LEU A 9 2.43 -6.08 -9.48
N SER A 10 3.59 -5.49 -9.79
CA SER A 10 4.08 -5.39 -11.15
C SER A 10 5.42 -6.14 -11.30
N GLN A 11 5.67 -6.70 -12.47
CA GLN A 11 6.95 -7.32 -12.78
C GLN A 11 8.11 -6.32 -12.73
N LYS A 12 7.84 -5.05 -13.07
CA LYS A 12 8.81 -3.96 -12.95
C LYS A 12 9.13 -3.66 -11.48
N TRP A 13 8.11 -3.66 -10.61
CA TRP A 13 8.30 -3.53 -9.17
C TRP A 13 9.14 -4.70 -8.61
N LEU A 14 8.83 -5.94 -8.98
CA LEU A 14 9.60 -7.10 -8.53
C LEU A 14 11.06 -7.02 -8.98
N LYS A 15 11.32 -6.56 -10.21
CA LYS A 15 12.65 -6.29 -10.70
C LYS A 15 13.38 -5.24 -9.86
N LEU A 16 12.69 -4.12 -9.55
CA LEU A 16 13.24 -3.05 -8.72
C LEU A 16 13.62 -3.57 -7.32
N VAL A 17 12.78 -4.42 -6.70
CA VAL A 17 13.07 -5.06 -5.41
C VAL A 17 14.33 -5.93 -5.51
N LYS A 18 14.46 -6.77 -6.55
CA LYS A 18 15.63 -7.63 -6.76
C LYS A 18 16.93 -6.84 -6.96
N GLU A 19 16.85 -5.68 -7.62
CA GLU A 19 18.01 -4.85 -7.95
C GLU A 19 18.40 -3.88 -6.84
N LYS A 20 17.44 -3.30 -6.14
CA LYS A 20 17.65 -2.18 -5.22
C LYS A 20 17.01 -2.38 -3.83
N GLY A 21 16.40 -3.53 -3.56
CA GLY A 21 15.66 -3.77 -2.30
C GLY A 21 16.56 -3.84 -1.07
N LYS A 22 17.75 -4.40 -1.18
CA LYS A 22 18.66 -4.58 -0.04
C LYS A 22 19.14 -3.24 0.54
N PRO A 23 19.27 -3.15 1.88
CA PRO A 23 19.07 -4.23 2.86
C PRO A 23 17.61 -4.41 3.32
N ASP A 24 16.69 -3.54 2.93
CA ASP A 24 15.31 -3.51 3.45
C ASP A 24 14.48 -4.69 2.92
N LEU A 25 14.58 -4.96 1.60
CA LEU A 25 13.83 -6.00 0.91
C LEU A 25 14.75 -6.96 0.12
N ASP A 26 14.30 -8.21 0.02
CA ASP A 26 14.88 -9.23 -0.85
C ASP A 26 13.80 -10.18 -1.36
N VAL A 27 14.13 -11.05 -2.30
CA VAL A 27 13.24 -12.08 -2.83
C VAL A 27 13.87 -13.45 -2.61
N GLY A 28 13.16 -14.30 -1.89
CA GLY A 28 13.52 -15.68 -1.66
C GLY A 28 12.78 -16.64 -2.58
N LEU A 29 13.28 -17.88 -2.65
CA LEU A 29 12.67 -18.99 -3.39
C LEU A 29 12.32 -20.12 -2.45
N ASN A 30 11.11 -20.61 -2.54
CA ASN A 30 10.67 -21.84 -1.90
C ASN A 30 11.21 -23.08 -2.66
N PRO A 31 11.26 -24.26 -2.04
CA PRO A 31 11.71 -25.49 -2.71
C PRO A 31 10.89 -25.85 -3.98
N ASN A 32 9.65 -25.41 -4.07
CA ASN A 32 8.81 -25.59 -5.25
C ASN A 32 9.00 -24.52 -6.33
N GLY A 33 9.99 -23.60 -6.18
CA GLY A 33 10.28 -22.53 -7.13
C GLY A 33 9.42 -21.28 -7.01
N SER A 34 8.42 -21.25 -6.11
CA SER A 34 7.63 -20.03 -5.88
C SER A 34 8.44 -18.97 -5.14
N GLU A 35 8.26 -17.71 -5.52
CA GLU A 35 8.94 -16.58 -4.90
C GLU A 35 8.18 -16.07 -3.67
N PHE A 36 8.93 -15.50 -2.73
CA PHE A 36 8.36 -14.79 -1.58
C PHE A 36 9.21 -13.56 -1.25
N LEU A 37 8.54 -12.54 -0.72
CA LEU A 37 9.19 -11.31 -0.27
C LEU A 37 9.83 -11.55 1.11
N ILE A 38 11.02 -11.00 1.27
CA ILE A 38 11.75 -10.94 2.55
C ILE A 38 11.83 -9.47 2.93
N GLU A 39 11.37 -9.14 4.13
CA GLU A 39 11.42 -7.79 4.69
C GLU A 39 12.30 -7.80 5.95
N HIS A 40 13.36 -6.99 5.94
CA HIS A 40 14.37 -6.94 7.03
C HIS A 40 14.86 -8.33 7.46
N GLY A 41 15.12 -9.21 6.48
CA GLY A 41 15.61 -10.56 6.71
C GLY A 41 14.55 -11.59 7.12
N THR A 42 13.28 -11.20 7.21
CA THR A 42 12.18 -12.10 7.60
C THR A 42 11.23 -12.33 6.43
N PRO A 43 10.82 -13.58 6.09
CA PRO A 43 9.78 -13.83 5.09
C PRO A 43 8.47 -13.13 5.47
N SER A 44 7.93 -12.33 4.56
CA SER A 44 6.75 -11.50 4.82
C SER A 44 5.54 -11.88 3.97
N MET A 45 5.72 -12.14 2.68
CA MET A 45 4.61 -12.36 1.77
C MET A 45 4.96 -13.36 0.65
N SER A 46 4.10 -14.34 0.39
CA SER A 46 4.20 -15.18 -0.80
C SER A 46 3.79 -14.40 -2.04
N LEU A 47 4.60 -14.48 -3.11
CA LEU A 47 4.30 -13.84 -4.38
C LEU A 47 3.56 -14.85 -5.27
N THR A 48 2.27 -14.62 -5.52
CA THR A 48 1.45 -15.50 -6.35
C THR A 48 1.25 -14.90 -7.74
N HIS A 49 1.07 -15.75 -8.75
CA HIS A 49 0.86 -15.32 -10.14
C HIS A 49 -0.32 -14.33 -10.27
N ALA A 50 -1.42 -14.60 -9.57
CA ALA A 50 -2.61 -13.75 -9.60
C ALA A 50 -2.37 -12.30 -9.14
N MET A 51 -1.32 -12.03 -8.38
CA MET A 51 -0.95 -10.66 -7.99
C MET A 51 -0.37 -9.84 -9.13
N PHE A 52 0.13 -10.50 -10.19
CA PHE A 52 0.81 -9.87 -11.34
C PHE A 52 0.00 -9.93 -12.62
N ASP A 53 -1.12 -10.66 -12.65
CA ASP A 53 -1.88 -10.98 -13.86
C ASP A 53 -3.31 -10.42 -13.77
N TYR A 54 -3.53 -9.31 -14.45
CA TYR A 54 -4.86 -8.69 -14.51
C TYR A 54 -5.85 -9.50 -15.34
N GLN A 55 -5.40 -10.27 -16.35
CA GLN A 55 -6.31 -11.12 -17.10
C GLN A 55 -6.86 -12.24 -16.23
N GLN A 56 -6.00 -12.90 -15.45
CA GLN A 56 -6.44 -13.90 -14.47
C GLN A 56 -7.34 -13.26 -13.41
N ARG A 57 -7.01 -12.06 -12.94
CA ARG A 57 -7.85 -11.30 -11.98
C ARG A 57 -9.28 -11.10 -12.50
N ILE A 58 -9.47 -10.74 -13.78
CA ILE A 58 -10.82 -10.58 -14.35
C ILE A 58 -11.58 -11.90 -14.34
N VAL A 59 -10.92 -13.01 -14.66
CA VAL A 59 -11.54 -14.35 -14.59
C VAL A 59 -11.97 -14.68 -13.15
N ASP A 60 -11.11 -14.42 -12.18
CA ASP A 60 -11.39 -14.66 -10.77
C ASP A 60 -12.55 -13.76 -10.27
N MET A 61 -12.54 -12.48 -10.67
CA MET A 61 -13.64 -11.55 -10.37
C MET A 61 -14.98 -12.02 -10.93
N ASP A 62 -14.99 -12.55 -12.14
CA ASP A 62 -16.22 -13.08 -12.75
C ASP A 62 -16.74 -14.30 -11.98
N ALA A 63 -15.85 -15.20 -11.56
CA ALA A 63 -16.20 -16.38 -10.75
C ALA A 63 -16.80 -15.98 -9.39
N GLU A 64 -16.26 -14.94 -8.75
CA GLU A 64 -16.68 -14.45 -7.43
C GLU A 64 -17.79 -13.37 -7.51
N ARG A 65 -18.27 -13.03 -8.71
CA ARG A 65 -19.29 -12.00 -8.95
C ARG A 65 -18.90 -10.62 -8.42
N ILE A 66 -17.61 -10.27 -8.61
CA ILE A 66 -17.08 -8.94 -8.32
C ILE A 66 -17.18 -8.09 -9.58
N ASP A 67 -17.96 -7.02 -9.52
CA ASP A 67 -18.17 -6.14 -10.67
C ASP A 67 -16.97 -5.20 -10.86
N LEU A 68 -16.40 -4.67 -9.77
CA LEU A 68 -15.32 -3.69 -9.78
C LEU A 68 -14.31 -4.00 -8.66
N SER A 69 -13.03 -4.01 -8.97
CA SER A 69 -11.94 -4.05 -7.97
C SER A 69 -11.18 -2.73 -7.93
N ILE A 70 -10.91 -2.25 -6.72
CA ILE A 70 -10.05 -1.10 -6.46
C ILE A 70 -8.71 -1.62 -5.96
N VAL A 71 -7.75 -1.73 -6.87
CA VAL A 71 -6.44 -2.34 -6.59
C VAL A 71 -5.49 -1.36 -5.89
N SER A 72 -4.60 -1.89 -5.09
CA SER A 72 -3.54 -1.13 -4.42
C SER A 72 -2.26 -1.96 -4.26
N LEU A 73 -1.13 -1.30 -4.03
CA LEU A 73 0.07 -2.00 -3.55
C LEU A 73 -0.16 -2.42 -2.09
N THR A 74 0.44 -3.52 -1.66
CA THR A 74 0.41 -3.98 -0.26
C THR A 74 1.63 -3.50 0.53
N SER A 75 1.76 -3.90 1.81
CA SER A 75 3.00 -3.74 2.59
C SER A 75 4.18 -4.43 1.89
N PRO A 76 5.39 -3.84 1.91
CA PRO A 76 5.80 -2.62 2.62
C PRO A 76 5.54 -1.31 1.86
N SER A 77 4.70 -1.31 0.83
CA SER A 77 4.39 -0.15 0.00
C SER A 77 5.66 0.42 -0.68
N ALA A 78 5.81 1.74 -0.74
CA ALA A 78 7.01 2.41 -1.23
C ALA A 78 7.94 2.87 -0.09
N PHE A 79 7.85 2.26 1.11
CA PHE A 79 8.57 2.71 2.31
C PHE A 79 9.86 1.92 2.55
N TRP A 80 10.75 1.90 1.55
CA TRP A 80 12.03 1.21 1.59
C TRP A 80 13.05 1.88 0.67
N GLY A 81 14.31 1.59 0.93
CA GLY A 81 15.42 2.14 0.15
C GLY A 81 15.63 3.64 0.35
N THR A 82 16.23 4.28 -0.64
CA THR A 82 16.48 5.74 -0.67
C THR A 82 15.27 6.51 -1.21
N GLU A 83 15.27 7.86 -1.09
CA GLU A 83 14.24 8.71 -1.68
C GLU A 83 13.97 8.38 -3.15
N ASN A 84 15.03 8.25 -3.96
CA ASN A 84 14.87 7.94 -5.39
C ASN A 84 14.25 6.57 -5.62
N VAL A 85 14.59 5.57 -4.82
CA VAL A 85 14.01 4.21 -4.93
C VAL A 85 12.54 4.22 -4.50
N SER A 86 12.20 4.91 -3.41
CA SER A 86 10.82 5.06 -2.94
C SER A 86 9.93 5.75 -3.98
N VAL A 87 10.43 6.81 -4.62
CA VAL A 87 9.73 7.52 -5.70
C VAL A 87 9.57 6.61 -6.93
N GLU A 88 10.64 5.97 -7.39
CA GLU A 88 10.63 5.04 -8.53
C GLU A 88 9.65 3.88 -8.29
N CYS A 89 9.61 3.34 -7.06
CA CYS A 89 8.64 2.32 -6.67
C CYS A 89 7.20 2.81 -6.83
N ALA A 90 6.89 3.99 -6.30
CA ALA A 90 5.55 4.58 -6.38
C ALA A 90 5.13 4.83 -7.84
N GLU A 91 6.02 5.41 -8.65
CA GLU A 91 5.76 5.67 -10.07
C GLU A 91 5.51 4.38 -10.86
N ILE A 92 6.34 3.36 -10.70
CA ILE A 92 6.19 2.05 -11.37
C ILE A 92 4.83 1.42 -11.07
N ILE A 93 4.44 1.40 -9.80
CA ILE A 93 3.19 0.76 -9.38
C ILE A 93 1.97 1.55 -9.85
N ASN A 94 1.99 2.88 -9.73
CA ASN A 94 0.90 3.72 -10.18
C ASN A 94 0.72 3.64 -11.70
N ASP A 95 1.80 3.59 -12.46
CA ASP A 95 1.76 3.42 -13.93
C ASP A 95 1.16 2.06 -14.32
N ASP A 96 1.55 0.98 -13.62
CA ASP A 96 1.03 -0.36 -13.88
C ASP A 96 -0.47 -0.46 -13.58
N MET A 97 -0.91 0.05 -12.44
CA MET A 97 -2.32 0.06 -12.06
C MET A 97 -3.16 0.96 -12.98
N ALA A 98 -2.62 2.09 -13.42
CA ALA A 98 -3.29 2.98 -14.38
C ALA A 98 -3.43 2.33 -15.77
N ALA A 99 -2.41 1.60 -16.22
CA ALA A 99 -2.48 0.83 -17.46
C ALA A 99 -3.55 -0.28 -17.39
N ALA A 100 -3.66 -0.95 -16.24
CA ALA A 100 -4.71 -1.94 -16.00
C ALA A 100 -6.11 -1.31 -16.00
N GLN A 101 -6.29 -0.16 -15.34
CA GLN A 101 -7.55 0.59 -15.37
C GLN A 101 -7.92 1.00 -16.80
N THR A 102 -6.95 1.40 -17.61
CA THR A 102 -7.17 1.75 -19.03
C THR A 102 -7.58 0.51 -19.84
N SER A 103 -6.98 -0.65 -19.57
CA SER A 103 -7.30 -1.91 -20.26
C SER A 103 -8.65 -2.50 -19.85
N TYR A 104 -9.07 -2.25 -18.62
CA TYR A 104 -10.31 -2.79 -18.02
C TYR A 104 -11.13 -1.65 -17.35
N PRO A 105 -11.63 -0.67 -18.12
CA PRO A 105 -12.17 0.59 -17.59
C PRO A 105 -13.43 0.43 -16.73
N ASP A 106 -14.18 -0.65 -16.89
CA ASP A 106 -15.38 -0.93 -16.11
C ASP A 106 -15.13 -1.91 -14.95
N ARG A 107 -13.90 -2.44 -14.83
CA ARG A 107 -13.58 -3.52 -13.89
C ARG A 107 -12.49 -3.15 -12.89
N ILE A 108 -11.59 -2.25 -13.22
CA ILE A 108 -10.43 -1.90 -12.39
C ILE A 108 -10.43 -0.40 -12.09
N ARG A 109 -10.17 -0.06 -10.83
CA ARG A 109 -9.76 1.27 -10.35
C ARG A 109 -8.53 1.08 -9.47
N PHE A 110 -7.84 2.16 -9.14
CA PHE A 110 -6.67 2.04 -8.26
C PHE A 110 -6.57 3.14 -7.23
N LEU A 111 -5.94 2.80 -6.11
CA LEU A 111 -5.51 3.74 -5.09
C LEU A 111 -4.03 4.06 -5.30
N ALA A 112 -3.70 5.35 -5.29
CA ALA A 112 -2.34 5.81 -5.47
C ALA A 112 -1.42 5.31 -4.34
N THR A 113 -0.23 4.85 -4.72
CA THR A 113 0.91 4.60 -3.83
C THR A 113 1.77 5.85 -3.80
N LEU A 114 2.15 6.34 -2.62
CA LEU A 114 2.92 7.57 -2.46
C LEU A 114 4.19 7.32 -1.64
N PRO A 115 5.31 8.02 -1.92
CA PRO A 115 6.53 8.00 -1.12
C PRO A 115 6.39 8.93 0.10
N TRP A 116 5.56 8.53 1.09
CA TRP A 116 5.16 9.38 2.23
C TRP A 116 6.31 9.94 3.06
N GLU A 117 7.44 9.22 3.14
CA GLU A 117 8.62 9.68 3.87
C GLU A 117 9.21 10.98 3.30
N PHE A 118 8.85 11.31 2.05
CA PHE A 118 9.33 12.46 1.29
C PHE A 118 8.15 13.32 0.83
N PRO A 119 7.53 14.13 1.72
CA PRO A 119 6.24 14.79 1.46
C PRO A 119 6.19 15.62 0.19
N GLY A 120 7.27 16.32 -0.14
CA GLY A 120 7.35 17.11 -1.38
C GLY A 120 7.31 16.24 -2.65
N ARG A 121 7.83 15.01 -2.59
CA ARG A 121 7.76 14.03 -3.68
C ARG A 121 6.38 13.36 -3.69
N ALA A 122 5.86 13.04 -2.51
CA ALA A 122 4.54 12.42 -2.36
C ALA A 122 3.41 13.29 -2.92
N VAL A 123 3.45 14.61 -2.68
CA VAL A 123 2.48 15.55 -3.25
C VAL A 123 2.55 15.59 -4.79
N LYS A 124 3.76 15.60 -5.35
CA LYS A 124 3.95 15.56 -6.82
C LYS A 124 3.43 14.25 -7.42
N GLU A 125 3.73 13.12 -6.76
CA GLU A 125 3.27 11.81 -7.20
C GLU A 125 1.75 11.67 -7.05
N LEU A 126 1.15 12.24 -6.00
CA LEU A 126 -0.31 12.29 -5.85
C LEU A 126 -0.96 13.03 -7.02
N GLU A 127 -0.43 14.19 -7.40
CA GLU A 127 -0.93 14.95 -8.54
C GLU A 127 -0.83 14.12 -9.84
N ARG A 128 0.32 13.47 -10.06
CA ARG A 128 0.54 12.61 -11.23
C ARG A 128 -0.43 11.43 -11.25
N ALA A 129 -0.57 10.71 -10.13
CA ALA A 129 -1.45 9.55 -10.03
C ALA A 129 -2.93 9.90 -10.23
N VAL A 130 -3.38 11.05 -9.72
CA VAL A 130 -4.74 11.55 -9.96
C VAL A 130 -4.96 11.85 -11.46
N ASN A 131 -3.99 12.44 -12.13
CA ASN A 131 -4.06 12.67 -13.58
C ASN A 131 -4.08 11.35 -14.38
N LEU A 132 -3.53 10.28 -13.85
CA LEU A 132 -3.62 8.91 -14.39
C LEU A 132 -4.94 8.21 -14.04
N GLY A 133 -5.78 8.80 -13.19
CA GLY A 133 -7.10 8.28 -12.84
C GLY A 133 -7.19 7.56 -11.49
N ALA A 134 -6.24 7.77 -10.58
CA ALA A 134 -6.36 7.27 -9.21
C ALA A 134 -7.63 7.79 -8.53
N VAL A 135 -8.38 6.90 -7.86
CA VAL A 135 -9.66 7.23 -7.20
C VAL A 135 -9.53 7.46 -5.70
N GLY A 136 -8.35 7.32 -5.15
CA GLY A 136 -8.01 7.51 -3.75
C GLY A 136 -6.53 7.24 -3.50
N VAL A 137 -6.16 7.12 -2.25
CA VAL A 137 -4.79 6.84 -1.80
C VAL A 137 -4.78 5.63 -0.88
N MET A 138 -3.77 4.78 -0.98
CA MET A 138 -3.49 3.76 0.03
C MET A 138 -2.25 4.15 0.82
N THR A 139 -2.32 4.01 2.14
CA THR A 139 -1.17 4.16 3.05
C THR A 139 -1.15 3.03 4.07
N LEU A 140 0.00 2.80 4.69
CA LEU A 140 0.10 1.89 5.82
C LEU A 140 -0.26 2.61 7.12
N ALA A 141 -0.70 1.87 8.13
CA ALA A 141 -1.10 2.41 9.43
C ALA A 141 0.07 3.06 10.20
N ASN A 142 1.29 2.68 9.87
CA ASN A 142 2.50 3.42 10.25
C ASN A 142 3.51 3.43 9.08
N ILE A 143 4.36 4.42 9.03
CA ILE A 143 5.32 4.64 7.95
C ILE A 143 6.72 4.67 8.55
N ARG A 144 7.44 3.55 8.47
CA ARG A 144 8.79 3.35 9.03
C ARG A 144 8.91 3.91 10.46
N GLY A 145 7.98 3.52 11.31
CA GLY A 145 8.00 3.91 12.71
C GLY A 145 7.33 5.25 13.04
N LYS A 146 6.78 5.96 12.05
CA LYS A 146 6.02 7.19 12.27
C LYS A 146 4.53 6.94 12.16
N PHE A 147 3.76 7.53 13.07
CA PHE A 147 2.30 7.46 13.00
C PHE A 147 1.74 8.43 11.97
N LEU A 148 0.56 8.13 11.43
CA LEU A 148 -0.08 8.91 10.36
C LEU A 148 -0.42 10.35 10.73
N ASN A 149 -0.55 10.66 12.01
CA ASN A 149 -0.78 12.00 12.54
C ASN A 149 0.51 12.82 12.76
N ASP A 150 1.69 12.29 12.39
CA ASP A 150 2.96 13.04 12.43
C ASP A 150 2.88 14.28 11.51
N GLN A 151 3.34 15.42 12.01
CA GLN A 151 3.30 16.69 11.28
C GLN A 151 4.09 16.67 9.97
N LEU A 152 5.05 15.76 9.83
CA LEU A 152 5.77 15.52 8.57
C LEU A 152 4.79 15.26 7.41
N PHE A 153 3.68 14.57 7.67
CA PHE A 153 2.73 14.17 6.64
C PHE A 153 1.64 15.21 6.34
N ASN A 154 1.59 16.33 7.08
CA ASN A 154 0.58 17.37 6.87
C ASN A 154 0.49 17.87 5.42
N PRO A 155 1.59 18.10 4.66
CA PRO A 155 1.48 18.52 3.26
C PRO A 155 0.72 17.52 2.38
N ILE A 156 0.87 16.23 2.66
CA ILE A 156 0.19 15.15 1.91
C ILE A 156 -1.29 15.15 2.28
N TRP A 157 -1.62 15.21 3.58
CA TRP A 157 -3.00 15.25 4.06
C TRP A 157 -3.77 16.46 3.53
N ILE A 158 -3.14 17.66 3.50
CA ILE A 158 -3.73 18.88 2.93
C ILE A 158 -4.11 18.66 1.46
N GLU A 159 -3.23 18.07 0.66
CA GLU A 159 -3.50 17.88 -0.76
C GLU A 159 -4.54 16.78 -1.02
N ILE A 160 -4.55 15.71 -0.22
CA ILE A 160 -5.59 14.67 -0.26
C ILE A 160 -6.96 15.26 0.07
N GLU A 161 -7.06 16.03 1.17
CA GLU A 161 -8.31 16.68 1.59
C GLU A 161 -8.83 17.66 0.54
N LYS A 162 -7.96 18.50 0.00
CA LYS A 162 -8.27 19.47 -1.05
C LYS A 162 -8.88 18.79 -2.28
N ARG A 163 -8.41 17.60 -2.63
CA ARG A 163 -8.93 16.80 -3.75
C ARG A 163 -10.15 15.96 -3.39
N GLY A 164 -10.51 15.87 -2.11
CA GLY A 164 -11.63 15.07 -1.61
C GLY A 164 -11.46 13.55 -1.79
N LEU A 165 -10.21 13.09 -1.87
CA LEU A 165 -9.88 11.69 -2.10
C LEU A 165 -10.06 10.85 -0.82
N PRO A 166 -10.59 9.62 -0.91
CA PRO A 166 -10.57 8.68 0.19
C PRO A 166 -9.16 8.11 0.40
N VAL A 167 -8.88 7.72 1.64
CA VAL A 167 -7.64 7.07 2.03
C VAL A 167 -7.94 5.71 2.66
N LEU A 168 -7.45 4.65 2.05
CA LEU A 168 -7.43 3.31 2.63
C LEU A 168 -6.20 3.18 3.54
N ILE A 169 -6.42 2.94 4.83
CA ILE A 169 -5.36 2.67 5.80
C ILE A 169 -5.17 1.16 5.92
N HIS A 170 -4.10 0.68 5.33
CA HIS A 170 -3.74 -0.74 5.32
C HIS A 170 -2.85 -1.08 6.52
N PRO A 171 -3.06 -2.22 7.20
CA PRO A 171 -2.18 -2.65 8.27
C PRO A 171 -0.76 -2.97 7.79
N THR A 172 0.19 -2.87 8.71
CA THR A 172 1.54 -3.38 8.57
C THR A 172 2.01 -3.96 9.90
N VAL A 173 3.31 -4.14 10.08
CA VAL A 173 3.86 -4.58 11.36
C VAL A 173 3.66 -3.48 12.40
N PRO A 174 2.95 -3.75 13.52
CA PRO A 174 2.69 -2.74 14.54
C PRO A 174 3.96 -2.23 15.21
N LEU A 175 3.99 -0.95 15.54
CA LEU A 175 5.05 -0.40 16.36
C LEU A 175 5.05 -1.05 17.76
N GLY A 176 6.22 -1.54 18.20
CA GLY A 176 6.36 -2.28 19.44
C GLY A 176 6.02 -3.77 19.35
N SER A 177 5.78 -4.28 18.14
CA SER A 177 5.43 -5.69 17.89
C SER A 177 6.51 -6.68 18.40
N GLU A 178 7.76 -6.24 18.48
CA GLU A 178 8.86 -7.03 19.06
C GLU A 178 8.63 -7.45 20.53
N LYS A 179 7.74 -6.72 21.23
CA LYS A 179 7.32 -7.00 22.62
C LYS A 179 5.99 -7.73 22.72
N MET A 180 5.29 -7.92 21.60
CA MET A 180 3.95 -8.51 21.56
C MET A 180 3.98 -10.04 21.35
N ASP A 181 5.15 -10.62 21.05
CA ASP A 181 5.33 -12.05 20.78
C ASP A 181 4.35 -12.60 19.72
N LEU A 182 4.20 -11.87 18.62
CA LEU A 182 3.25 -12.20 17.54
C LEU A 182 3.74 -13.34 16.62
N GLY A 183 5.01 -13.74 16.73
CA GLY A 183 5.61 -14.80 15.90
C GLY A 183 4.98 -16.18 16.13
N PRO A 184 4.92 -16.68 17.39
CA PRO A 184 4.24 -17.92 17.69
C PRO A 184 2.78 -17.88 17.21
N HIS A 185 2.31 -18.98 16.62
CA HIS A 185 0.94 -19.13 16.13
C HIS A 185 0.52 -18.17 15.00
N ARG A 186 1.48 -17.47 14.37
CA ARG A 186 1.24 -16.53 13.26
C ARG A 186 0.24 -15.43 13.61
N LEU A 187 0.36 -14.84 14.80
CA LEU A 187 -0.59 -13.84 15.31
C LEU A 187 -0.46 -12.46 14.65
N LEU A 188 0.56 -12.23 13.82
CA LEU A 188 0.72 -10.94 13.13
C LEU A 188 -0.52 -10.56 12.32
N GLY A 189 -1.04 -11.45 11.49
CA GLY A 189 -2.24 -11.19 10.68
C GLY A 189 -3.49 -10.98 11.55
N PRO A 190 -3.93 -11.99 12.32
CA PRO A 190 -5.22 -11.91 13.01
C PRO A 190 -5.27 -10.95 14.20
N VAL A 191 -4.12 -10.60 14.79
CA VAL A 191 -4.05 -9.72 15.97
C VAL A 191 -3.25 -8.46 15.67
N GLY A 192 -2.01 -8.61 15.16
CA GLY A 192 -1.11 -7.48 14.94
C GLY A 192 -1.68 -6.46 13.97
N PHE A 193 -2.22 -6.89 12.85
CA PHE A 193 -2.81 -6.01 11.84
C PHE A 193 -4.01 -5.23 12.36
N MET A 194 -4.90 -5.89 13.10
CA MET A 194 -6.03 -5.21 13.72
C MET A 194 -5.59 -4.20 14.78
N PHE A 195 -4.56 -4.55 15.55
CA PHE A 195 -3.98 -3.64 16.54
C PHE A 195 -3.35 -2.41 15.87
N ASP A 196 -2.59 -2.59 14.79
CA ASP A 196 -1.91 -1.51 14.08
C ASP A 196 -2.90 -0.46 13.54
N THR A 197 -3.92 -0.89 12.80
CA THR A 197 -4.96 0.00 12.27
C THR A 197 -5.76 0.66 13.39
N THR A 198 -6.12 -0.08 14.45
CA THR A 198 -6.82 0.48 15.61
C THR A 198 -5.99 1.57 16.28
N LEU A 199 -4.69 1.33 16.48
CA LEU A 199 -3.78 2.30 17.09
C LEU A 199 -3.65 3.56 16.21
N ALA A 200 -3.48 3.38 14.89
CA ALA A 200 -3.36 4.50 13.96
C ALA A 200 -4.60 5.42 14.02
N ILE A 201 -5.80 4.85 13.87
CA ILE A 201 -7.05 5.60 13.90
C ILE A 201 -7.30 6.22 15.27
N SER A 202 -7.07 5.49 16.37
CA SER A 202 -7.25 6.02 17.72
C SER A 202 -6.35 7.25 17.97
N ARG A 203 -5.10 7.21 17.52
CA ARG A 203 -4.18 8.35 17.61
C ARG A 203 -4.66 9.54 16.79
N MET A 204 -5.13 9.31 15.56
CA MET A 204 -5.68 10.37 14.71
C MET A 204 -6.88 11.05 15.35
N ILE A 205 -7.77 10.29 15.99
CA ILE A 205 -8.92 10.85 16.71
C ILE A 205 -8.47 11.65 17.92
N MET A 206 -7.61 11.05 18.77
CA MET A 206 -7.28 11.62 20.08
C MET A 206 -6.37 12.85 20.02
N ASP A 207 -5.62 13.06 18.94
CA ASP A 207 -4.76 14.24 18.77
C ASP A 207 -5.43 15.39 17.98
N GLY A 208 -6.73 15.25 17.68
CA GLY A 208 -7.50 16.25 16.93
C GLY A 208 -7.17 16.27 15.42
N PHE A 209 -6.63 15.18 14.85
CA PHE A 209 -6.37 15.10 13.42
C PHE A 209 -7.67 15.30 12.61
N ILE A 210 -8.76 14.69 13.04
CA ILE A 210 -10.06 14.80 12.35
C ILE A 210 -10.59 16.24 12.38
N ASP A 211 -10.29 17.00 13.44
CA ASP A 211 -10.65 18.41 13.52
C ASP A 211 -9.79 19.28 12.60
N ARG A 212 -8.51 18.91 12.40
CA ARG A 212 -7.60 19.59 11.46
C ARG A 212 -7.92 19.28 10.00
N PHE A 213 -8.44 18.07 9.72
CA PHE A 213 -8.76 17.58 8.38
C PHE A 213 -10.20 17.05 8.30
N PRO A 214 -11.22 17.93 8.45
CA PRO A 214 -12.63 17.50 8.64
C PRO A 214 -13.27 16.90 7.38
N LYS A 215 -12.64 17.02 6.22
CA LYS A 215 -13.17 16.48 4.95
C LYS A 215 -12.48 15.19 4.51
N ILE A 216 -11.47 14.73 5.26
CA ILE A 216 -10.79 13.47 4.99
C ILE A 216 -11.79 12.31 5.09
N LYS A 217 -11.73 11.40 4.13
CA LYS A 217 -12.50 10.16 4.11
C LYS A 217 -11.54 9.00 4.35
N ILE A 218 -11.71 8.29 5.46
CA ILE A 218 -10.87 7.14 5.82
C ILE A 218 -11.68 5.86 5.65
N ILE A 219 -11.02 4.86 5.05
CA ILE A 219 -11.51 3.50 4.85
C ILE A 219 -10.59 2.55 5.63
#